data_634f0ab7f0904cad9da24490bcbd1652
#
_entry.id   634f0ab7f0904cad9da24490bcbd1652
#
_cell.length_a   1.000
_cell.length_b   1.000
_cell.length_c   1.000
_cell.angle_alpha   90.00
_cell.angle_beta   90.00
_cell.angle_gamma   90.00
#
_symmetry.space_group_name_H-M   'P 1'
#
loop_
_entity.id
_entity.type
_entity.pdbx_description
1 polymer ?
#
loop_
_entity_poly.entity_id
_entity_poly.type
_entity_poly.pdbx_seq_one_letter_code
_entity_poly.pdbx_strand_id
1 'polypeptide(L)'
;MKAVRDASEAFQVRNTGFDPMGPVVCSKVVGSGRTVNYIDDGGAGAVPLLFLGGAGTTVRAFRLLEFARSFRHELGIRVVSVERNGLGQSVFDPAVGLDEYAADVWSLLDTLGIGQVSVLAISGGGPYAAAIIAARPAQVRSLHLACAFAERPERTDALMEADTVAADPVAWWRFPADSSVHSIPGFVDSVIEEATRGLFAKGRDVPPDGLSQAFRLYESEPLRDLTSVQAPAFLYWGSADELVPLEQMGRWTAALAGTAMVERVYLDEGHDVQYRHWDQILADVKFLGGRIVASRGGRTQLIVPEEEAEFLAAGGILGIAAWQRPTDAPPEPFRGPTLR
;
A
#
# COMPACT_ATOMS: atom_id res chain seq x y z
N MET A 1 -26.47 2.85 -29.22
CA MET A 1 -26.17 1.62 -28.49
C MET A 1 -24.71 1.29 -28.72
N LYS A 2 -23.81 1.66 -27.79
CA LYS A 2 -22.41 1.20 -27.79
C LYS A 2 -22.40 -0.20 -27.17
N ALA A 3 -21.89 -1.17 -27.92
CA ALA A 3 -21.72 -2.53 -27.48
C ALA A 3 -20.93 -2.55 -26.16
N VAL A 4 -21.52 -3.14 -25.12
CA VAL A 4 -20.83 -3.55 -23.90
C VAL A 4 -19.78 -4.54 -24.35
N ARG A 5 -18.50 -4.15 -24.29
CA ARG A 5 -17.39 -5.08 -24.52
C ARG A 5 -17.47 -6.18 -23.46
N ASP A 6 -17.46 -7.39 -23.96
CA ASP A 6 -17.52 -8.61 -23.18
C ASP A 6 -16.46 -8.61 -22.07
N ALA A 7 -16.89 -8.79 -20.81
CA ALA A 7 -16.08 -8.59 -19.61
C ALA A 7 -15.08 -9.73 -19.33
N SER A 8 -14.82 -10.62 -20.29
CA SER A 8 -13.92 -11.76 -20.16
C SER A 8 -12.57 -11.60 -20.89
N GLU A 9 -12.06 -10.37 -21.03
CA GLU A 9 -10.69 -10.21 -21.53
C GLU A 9 -9.70 -10.79 -20.51
N ALA A 10 -9.16 -11.96 -20.85
CA ALA A 10 -8.10 -12.60 -20.08
C ALA A 10 -6.84 -11.73 -20.13
N PHE A 11 -6.41 -11.23 -18.96
CA PHE A 11 -5.15 -10.50 -18.82
C PHE A 11 -3.98 -11.47 -18.98
N GLN A 12 -3.07 -11.18 -19.90
CA GLN A 12 -1.77 -11.83 -19.91
C GLN A 12 -0.85 -11.02 -18.98
N VAL A 13 -0.83 -11.37 -17.70
CA VAL A 13 0.20 -10.84 -16.80
C VAL A 13 1.53 -11.40 -17.29
N ARG A 14 2.27 -10.58 -18.02
CA ARG A 14 3.66 -10.87 -18.33
C ARG A 14 4.43 -10.77 -17.04
N ASN A 15 5.21 -11.79 -16.72
CA ASN A 15 6.17 -11.74 -15.64
C ASN A 15 7.21 -10.65 -15.98
N THR A 16 6.89 -9.40 -15.67
CA THR A 16 7.87 -8.32 -15.78
C THR A 16 8.75 -8.49 -14.57
N GLY A 17 10.02 -8.78 -14.79
CA GLY A 17 10.99 -8.86 -13.73
C GLY A 17 10.85 -7.67 -12.79
N PHE A 18 11.04 -7.92 -11.51
CA PHE A 18 11.10 -6.89 -10.48
C PHE A 18 12.09 -5.81 -10.91
N ASP A 19 11.63 -4.55 -11.02
CA ASP A 19 12.51 -3.41 -11.31
C ASP A 19 13.13 -2.90 -10.00
N PRO A 20 14.38 -3.25 -9.68
CA PRO A 20 15.02 -2.84 -8.44
C PRO A 20 15.27 -1.32 -8.38
N MET A 21 15.19 -0.63 -9.51
CA MET A 21 15.36 0.83 -9.55
C MET A 21 14.08 1.57 -9.19
N GLY A 22 12.91 1.00 -9.51
CA GLY A 22 11.59 1.59 -9.26
C GLY A 22 11.44 3.01 -9.86
N PRO A 23 10.34 3.70 -9.54
CA PRO A 23 10.11 5.06 -10.00
C PRO A 23 11.19 6.05 -9.54
N VAL A 24 11.50 7.03 -10.40
CA VAL A 24 12.44 8.10 -10.07
C VAL A 24 11.84 8.99 -8.98
N VAL A 25 12.67 9.38 -8.02
CA VAL A 25 12.29 10.38 -7.01
C VAL A 25 12.51 11.77 -7.61
N CYS A 26 11.44 12.54 -7.68
CA CYS A 26 11.41 13.92 -8.11
C CYS A 26 11.32 14.87 -6.92
N SER A 27 11.65 16.15 -7.12
CA SER A 27 11.53 17.19 -6.10
C SER A 27 10.74 18.38 -6.64
N LYS A 28 9.90 18.99 -5.80
CA LYS A 28 9.08 20.14 -6.16
C LYS A 28 8.90 21.07 -4.98
N VAL A 29 8.99 22.37 -5.22
CA VAL A 29 8.57 23.39 -4.25
C VAL A 29 7.04 23.49 -4.32
N VAL A 30 6.37 23.35 -3.18
CA VAL A 30 4.91 23.42 -3.04
C VAL A 30 4.45 24.77 -2.47
N GLY A 31 3.15 24.98 -2.35
CA GLY A 31 2.56 26.27 -1.96
C GLY A 31 3.02 26.81 -0.59
N SER A 32 3.44 25.93 0.31
CA SER A 32 4.04 26.32 1.61
C SER A 32 5.46 26.88 1.49
N GLY A 33 6.09 26.79 0.33
CA GLY A 33 7.51 27.10 0.11
C GLY A 33 8.46 25.94 0.45
N ARG A 34 7.94 24.82 0.99
CA ARG A 34 8.75 23.62 1.26
C ARG A 34 9.04 22.85 -0.03
N THR A 35 10.20 22.20 -0.07
CA THR A 35 10.51 21.22 -1.10
C THR A 35 10.03 19.85 -0.66
N VAL A 36 9.13 19.25 -1.44
CA VAL A 36 8.69 17.86 -1.25
C VAL A 36 9.36 16.95 -2.26
N ASN A 37 9.74 15.76 -1.80
CA ASN A 37 10.26 14.69 -2.66
C ASN A 37 9.13 13.69 -2.90
N TYR A 38 9.00 13.18 -4.11
CA TYR A 38 7.90 12.32 -4.49
C TYR A 38 8.25 11.40 -5.64
N ILE A 39 7.49 10.33 -5.79
CA ILE A 39 7.42 9.52 -7.01
C ILE A 39 6.12 9.82 -7.75
N ASP A 40 6.17 9.74 -9.08
CA ASP A 40 5.02 9.88 -9.98
C ASP A 40 5.23 8.93 -11.16
N ASP A 41 4.49 7.82 -11.20
CA ASP A 41 4.64 6.79 -12.23
C ASP A 41 3.31 6.38 -12.81
N GLY A 42 3.12 6.69 -14.08
CA GLY A 42 1.92 6.36 -14.86
C GLY A 42 1.63 7.36 -15.96
N GLY A 43 0.71 7.00 -16.87
CA GLY A 43 0.35 7.80 -18.03
C GLY A 43 -0.71 8.88 -17.75
N ALA A 44 -0.79 9.87 -18.64
CA ALA A 44 -1.90 10.80 -18.64
C ALA A 44 -3.24 10.06 -18.87
N GLY A 45 -4.27 10.40 -18.10
CA GLY A 45 -5.59 9.73 -18.15
C GLY A 45 -5.68 8.44 -17.35
N ALA A 46 -4.60 7.99 -16.71
CA ALA A 46 -4.63 6.90 -15.74
C ALA A 46 -5.36 7.32 -14.44
N VAL A 47 -5.90 6.34 -13.71
CA VAL A 47 -6.52 6.57 -12.40
C VAL A 47 -5.43 6.94 -11.39
N PRO A 48 -5.46 8.13 -10.78
CA PRO A 48 -4.45 8.51 -9.80
C PRO A 48 -4.64 7.76 -8.48
N LEU A 49 -3.54 7.21 -7.96
CA LEU A 49 -3.43 6.55 -6.67
C LEU A 49 -2.36 7.25 -5.84
N LEU A 50 -2.75 7.88 -4.74
CA LEU A 50 -1.83 8.37 -3.73
C LEU A 50 -1.48 7.20 -2.80
N PHE A 51 -0.22 6.84 -2.77
CA PHE A 51 0.30 5.74 -1.96
C PHE A 51 1.01 6.26 -0.70
N LEU A 52 0.58 5.77 0.45
CA LEU A 52 1.14 6.07 1.75
C LEU A 52 1.65 4.78 2.40
N GLY A 53 2.95 4.61 2.40
CA GLY A 53 3.60 3.43 2.97
C GLY A 53 3.55 3.35 4.50
N GLY A 54 3.94 2.21 5.04
CA GLY A 54 3.97 1.93 6.48
C GLY A 54 4.91 2.83 7.29
N ALA A 55 4.97 2.62 8.59
CA ALA A 55 5.77 3.44 9.51
C ALA A 55 7.23 3.51 9.08
N GLY A 56 7.78 4.73 9.03
CA GLY A 56 9.16 5.01 8.68
C GLY A 56 9.60 4.62 7.27
N THR A 57 8.69 4.28 6.37
CA THR A 57 9.03 3.96 4.98
C THR A 57 9.21 5.23 4.15
N THR A 58 10.21 5.23 3.27
CA THR A 58 10.40 6.28 2.27
C THR A 58 9.52 6.00 1.05
N VAL A 59 9.37 6.96 0.15
CA VAL A 59 8.66 6.75 -1.14
C VAL A 59 9.27 5.60 -1.95
N ARG A 60 10.53 5.26 -1.73
CA ARG A 60 11.22 4.15 -2.39
C ARG A 60 10.66 2.79 -1.98
N ALA A 61 9.96 2.69 -0.84
CA ALA A 61 9.30 1.46 -0.41
C ALA A 61 8.21 0.98 -1.39
N PHE A 62 7.66 1.87 -2.21
CA PHE A 62 6.74 1.48 -3.28
C PHE A 62 7.33 0.42 -4.23
N ARG A 63 8.66 0.34 -4.34
CA ARG A 63 9.32 -0.71 -5.14
C ARG A 63 8.95 -2.13 -4.71
N LEU A 64 8.65 -2.33 -3.44
CA LEU A 64 8.20 -3.63 -2.93
C LEU A 64 6.88 -4.10 -3.55
N LEU A 65 6.12 -3.19 -4.17
CA LEU A 65 4.85 -3.47 -4.85
C LEU A 65 4.99 -3.53 -6.39
N GLU A 66 6.17 -3.22 -6.92
CA GLU A 66 6.41 -3.18 -8.37
C GLU A 66 6.53 -4.57 -9.04
N PHE A 67 6.45 -5.66 -8.26
CA PHE A 67 6.26 -6.99 -8.84
C PHE A 67 4.96 -7.11 -9.64
N ALA A 68 3.95 -6.28 -9.38
CA ALA A 68 2.71 -6.18 -10.14
C ALA A 68 2.69 -4.99 -11.12
N ARG A 69 3.85 -4.44 -11.50
CA ARG A 69 3.92 -3.24 -12.32
C ARG A 69 3.19 -3.37 -13.65
N SER A 70 3.34 -4.48 -14.36
CA SER A 70 2.64 -4.69 -15.62
C SER A 70 1.14 -4.68 -15.45
N PHE A 71 0.63 -5.35 -14.42
CA PHE A 71 -0.80 -5.38 -14.12
C PHE A 71 -1.31 -3.98 -13.75
N ARG A 72 -0.58 -3.23 -12.93
CA ARG A 72 -0.90 -1.85 -12.60
C ARG A 72 -0.99 -0.95 -13.85
N HIS A 73 -0.02 -1.08 -14.78
CA HIS A 73 -0.02 -0.34 -16.03
C HIS A 73 -1.17 -0.75 -16.96
N GLU A 74 -1.48 -2.05 -17.06
CA GLU A 74 -2.63 -2.54 -17.83
C GLU A 74 -3.96 -2.01 -17.28
N LEU A 75 -4.10 -1.91 -15.97
CA LEU A 75 -5.25 -1.28 -15.32
C LEU A 75 -5.29 0.25 -15.53
N GLY A 76 -4.22 0.85 -16.02
CA GLY A 76 -4.12 2.29 -16.19
C GLY A 76 -4.15 3.03 -14.85
N ILE A 77 -3.32 2.63 -13.89
CA ILE A 77 -3.18 3.28 -12.58
C ILE A 77 -1.86 4.05 -12.53
N ARG A 78 -1.95 5.35 -12.21
CA ARG A 78 -0.83 6.26 -11.95
C ARG A 78 -0.61 6.37 -10.46
N VAL A 79 0.58 6.05 -9.99
CA VAL A 79 0.93 6.14 -8.57
C VAL A 79 1.69 7.43 -8.30
N VAL A 80 1.26 8.14 -7.26
CA VAL A 80 1.97 9.24 -6.64
C VAL A 80 2.23 8.86 -5.18
N SER A 81 3.44 9.06 -4.69
CA SER A 81 3.74 8.95 -3.25
C SER A 81 4.65 10.11 -2.86
N VAL A 82 4.35 10.74 -1.73
CA VAL A 82 5.06 11.92 -1.25
C VAL A 82 5.86 11.57 -0.02
N GLU A 83 7.12 11.97 0.00
CA GLU A 83 8.02 11.71 1.12
C GLU A 83 7.52 12.41 2.39
N ARG A 84 7.53 11.68 3.49
CA ARG A 84 7.15 12.25 4.79
C ARG A 84 8.30 13.04 5.40
N ASN A 85 7.95 13.92 6.32
CA ASN A 85 8.88 14.81 7.02
C ASN A 85 10.05 14.04 7.64
N GLY A 86 11.27 14.45 7.32
CA GLY A 86 12.50 13.84 7.84
C GLY A 86 12.75 12.40 7.40
N LEU A 87 12.07 11.90 6.34
CA LEU A 87 12.33 10.59 5.75
C LEU A 87 12.94 10.75 4.36
N GLY A 88 13.70 9.75 3.94
CA GLY A 88 14.33 9.72 2.63
C GLY A 88 15.21 10.93 2.39
N GLN A 89 14.87 11.74 1.39
CA GLN A 89 15.59 12.96 1.03
C GLN A 89 14.95 14.24 1.62
N SER A 90 13.87 14.09 2.39
CA SER A 90 13.17 15.24 2.99
C SER A 90 13.88 15.71 4.25
N VAL A 91 14.16 17.01 4.32
CA VAL A 91 14.72 17.64 5.51
C VAL A 91 13.67 17.60 6.63
N PHE A 92 14.11 17.29 7.83
CA PHE A 92 13.23 17.32 9.00
C PHE A 92 12.91 18.76 9.40
N ASP A 93 11.62 19.03 9.61
CA ASP A 93 11.10 20.29 10.16
C ASP A 93 10.11 19.96 11.30
N PRO A 94 10.41 20.32 12.55
CA PRO A 94 9.55 19.99 13.69
C PRO A 94 8.16 20.65 13.63
N ALA A 95 7.97 21.66 12.77
CA ALA A 95 6.69 22.34 12.58
C ALA A 95 5.75 21.59 11.61
N VAL A 96 6.22 20.57 10.91
CA VAL A 96 5.43 19.82 9.95
C VAL A 96 4.74 18.63 10.64
N GLY A 97 3.49 18.81 11.02
CA GLY A 97 2.60 17.76 11.52
C GLY A 97 1.82 17.07 10.40
N LEU A 98 0.71 16.44 10.78
CA LEU A 98 -0.17 15.74 9.81
C LEU A 98 -0.89 16.72 8.88
N ASP A 99 -1.33 17.87 9.39
CA ASP A 99 -2.10 18.85 8.62
C ASP A 99 -1.22 19.59 7.61
N GLU A 100 0.00 19.98 8.02
CA GLU A 100 0.98 20.60 7.11
C GLU A 100 1.40 19.61 6.01
N TYR A 101 1.62 18.35 6.37
CA TYR A 101 1.91 17.32 5.38
C TYR A 101 0.74 17.12 4.40
N ALA A 102 -0.49 17.08 4.90
CA ALA A 102 -1.68 16.97 4.05
C ALA A 102 -1.82 18.17 3.10
N ALA A 103 -1.55 19.38 3.57
CA ALA A 103 -1.55 20.58 2.75
C ALA A 103 -0.49 20.53 1.65
N ASP A 104 0.72 20.06 1.95
CA ASP A 104 1.80 19.87 0.97
C ASP A 104 1.45 18.83 -0.09
N VAL A 105 0.88 17.70 0.33
CA VAL A 105 0.41 16.65 -0.58
C VAL A 105 -0.62 17.19 -1.56
N TRP A 106 -1.62 17.93 -1.07
CA TRP A 106 -2.63 18.51 -1.95
C TRP A 106 -2.05 19.56 -2.87
N SER A 107 -1.14 20.40 -2.39
CA SER A 107 -0.45 21.38 -3.23
C SER A 107 0.34 20.72 -4.36
N LEU A 108 0.98 19.58 -4.09
CA LEU A 108 1.65 18.80 -5.12
C LEU A 108 0.65 18.22 -6.12
N LEU A 109 -0.44 17.58 -5.64
CA LEU A 109 -1.48 17.00 -6.52
C LEU A 109 -2.09 18.06 -7.43
N ASP A 110 -2.38 19.26 -6.91
CA ASP A 110 -2.85 20.40 -7.71
C ASP A 110 -1.84 20.76 -8.82
N THR A 111 -0.55 20.78 -8.49
CA THR A 111 0.55 21.05 -9.45
C THR A 111 0.66 19.97 -10.53
N LEU A 112 0.37 18.71 -10.17
CA LEU A 112 0.36 17.58 -11.09
C LEU A 112 -0.93 17.47 -11.91
N GLY A 113 -1.89 18.39 -11.70
CA GLY A 113 -3.19 18.40 -12.38
C GLY A 113 -4.13 17.27 -11.95
N ILE A 114 -3.97 16.78 -10.71
CA ILE A 114 -4.77 15.68 -10.16
C ILE A 114 -5.90 16.26 -9.32
N GLY A 115 -7.10 16.34 -9.89
CA GLY A 115 -8.30 16.89 -9.23
C GLY A 115 -9.01 15.91 -8.31
N GLN A 116 -8.92 14.61 -8.59
CA GLN A 116 -9.45 13.53 -7.74
C GLN A 116 -8.42 12.41 -7.66
N VAL A 117 -8.29 11.80 -6.48
CA VAL A 117 -7.30 10.75 -6.21
C VAL A 117 -7.89 9.63 -5.36
N SER A 118 -7.57 8.37 -5.69
CA SER A 118 -7.73 7.26 -4.77
C SER A 118 -6.60 7.29 -3.74
N VAL A 119 -6.89 7.10 -2.46
CA VAL A 119 -5.88 7.12 -1.39
C VAL A 119 -5.68 5.70 -0.87
N LEU A 120 -4.46 5.20 -0.91
CA LEU A 120 -4.10 3.93 -0.30
C LEU A 120 -3.13 4.18 0.84
N ALA A 121 -3.47 3.66 2.01
CA ALA A 121 -2.61 3.67 3.18
C ALA A 121 -2.30 2.25 3.67
N ILE A 122 -1.05 2.01 4.01
CA ILE A 122 -0.57 0.78 4.63
C ILE A 122 -0.08 1.10 6.03
N SER A 123 -0.50 0.30 7.04
CA SER A 123 0.08 0.36 8.38
C SER A 123 0.13 1.81 8.94
N GLY A 124 1.31 2.29 9.28
CA GLY A 124 1.57 3.67 9.75
C GLY A 124 1.26 4.79 8.74
N GLY A 125 0.81 4.46 7.55
CA GLY A 125 0.25 5.43 6.60
C GLY A 125 -1.16 5.92 6.96
N GLY A 126 -1.87 5.20 7.84
CA GLY A 126 -3.26 5.47 8.18
C GLY A 126 -3.52 6.88 8.71
N PRO A 127 -2.85 7.37 9.76
CA PRO A 127 -3.05 8.72 10.30
C PRO A 127 -2.79 9.83 9.28
N TYR A 128 -1.78 9.64 8.42
CA TYR A 128 -1.51 10.56 7.31
C TYR A 128 -2.63 10.57 6.27
N ALA A 129 -3.16 9.38 5.94
CA ALA A 129 -4.33 9.29 5.06
C ALA A 129 -5.53 10.00 5.67
N ALA A 130 -5.82 9.81 6.96
CA ALA A 130 -6.93 10.48 7.64
C ALA A 130 -6.83 12.00 7.52
N ALA A 131 -5.65 12.58 7.74
CA ALA A 131 -5.43 14.03 7.59
C ALA A 131 -5.62 14.50 6.14
N ILE A 132 -5.09 13.77 5.16
CA ILE A 132 -5.22 14.10 3.74
C ILE A 132 -6.69 14.07 3.30
N ILE A 133 -7.44 13.03 3.69
CA ILE A 133 -8.85 12.88 3.31
C ILE A 133 -9.72 13.93 4.01
N ALA A 134 -9.49 14.19 5.30
CA ALA A 134 -10.23 15.20 6.04
C ALA A 134 -10.02 16.60 5.46
N ALA A 135 -8.82 16.90 4.94
CA ALA A 135 -8.51 18.20 4.36
C ALA A 135 -9.31 18.49 3.07
N ARG A 136 -9.54 17.48 2.21
CA ARG A 136 -10.29 17.65 0.96
C ARG A 136 -11.14 16.41 0.63
N PRO A 137 -12.20 16.11 1.39
CA PRO A 137 -12.98 14.89 1.24
C PRO A 137 -13.66 14.76 -0.14
N ALA A 138 -14.07 15.85 -0.77
CA ALA A 138 -14.69 15.85 -2.08
C ALA A 138 -13.72 15.50 -3.24
N GLN A 139 -12.42 15.58 -3.01
CA GLN A 139 -11.39 15.23 -4.00
C GLN A 139 -10.89 13.79 -3.85
N VAL A 140 -11.40 13.06 -2.87
CA VAL A 140 -11.11 11.62 -2.71
C VAL A 140 -12.06 10.82 -3.60
N ARG A 141 -11.49 10.00 -4.49
CA ARG A 141 -12.24 9.11 -5.38
C ARG A 141 -12.61 7.80 -4.68
N SER A 142 -11.69 7.24 -3.92
CA SER A 142 -11.87 6.05 -3.09
C SER A 142 -10.78 5.99 -2.03
N LEU A 143 -11.05 5.28 -0.94
CA LEU A 143 -10.12 5.05 0.16
C LEU A 143 -9.81 3.56 0.28
N HIS A 144 -8.53 3.23 0.37
CA HIS A 144 -8.04 1.86 0.50
C HIS A 144 -7.14 1.77 1.72
N LEU A 145 -7.53 0.96 2.71
CA LEU A 145 -6.83 0.83 3.99
C LEU A 145 -6.36 -0.62 4.15
N ALA A 146 -5.07 -0.85 3.97
CA ALA A 146 -4.47 -2.17 4.08
C ALA A 146 -3.70 -2.29 5.39
N CYS A 147 -4.26 -2.99 6.38
CA CYS A 147 -3.71 -3.08 7.73
C CYS A 147 -3.27 -1.71 8.27
N ALA A 148 -3.99 -0.64 7.90
CA ALA A 148 -3.66 0.73 8.26
C ALA A 148 -4.23 1.06 9.64
N PHE A 149 -3.40 1.42 10.61
CA PHE A 149 -3.96 1.78 11.91
C PHE A 149 -4.61 3.19 11.88
N ALA A 150 -5.71 3.31 12.59
CA ALA A 150 -6.43 4.57 12.77
C ALA A 150 -5.74 5.45 13.79
N GLU A 151 -5.26 4.82 14.86
CA GLU A 151 -4.47 5.40 15.92
C GLU A 151 -3.47 4.35 16.44
N ARG A 152 -2.46 4.75 17.18
CA ARG A 152 -1.48 3.79 17.70
C ARG A 152 -2.18 2.70 18.53
N PRO A 153 -1.97 1.42 18.24
CA PRO A 153 -2.52 0.34 19.05
C PRO A 153 -1.99 0.40 20.48
N GLU A 154 -2.85 0.17 21.46
CA GLU A 154 -2.45 0.17 22.89
C GLU A 154 -1.46 -0.95 23.23
N ARG A 155 -1.52 -2.07 22.50
CA ARG A 155 -0.60 -3.22 22.66
C ARG A 155 0.57 -3.09 21.69
N THR A 156 1.59 -2.36 22.12
CA THR A 156 2.73 -1.99 21.28
C THR A 156 4.01 -2.78 21.54
N ASP A 157 3.93 -3.96 22.12
CA ASP A 157 5.11 -4.84 22.22
C ASP A 157 5.71 -5.16 20.85
N ALA A 158 4.91 -4.99 19.77
CA ALA A 158 5.32 -5.20 18.38
C ALA A 158 5.73 -3.89 17.66
N LEU A 159 5.25 -2.72 18.06
CA LEU A 159 5.72 -1.42 17.57
C LEU A 159 6.89 -0.99 18.45
N MET A 160 8.08 -1.43 18.09
CA MET A 160 9.33 -1.08 18.78
C MET A 160 9.43 0.44 18.89
N GLU A 161 10.09 0.90 19.95
CA GLU A 161 10.38 2.33 20.10
C GLU A 161 11.15 2.86 18.88
N ALA A 162 10.91 4.13 18.53
CA ALA A 162 11.47 4.75 17.33
C ALA A 162 12.99 4.57 17.24
N ASP A 163 13.70 4.66 18.37
CA ASP A 163 15.14 4.50 18.42
C ASP A 163 15.61 3.06 18.08
N THR A 164 14.84 2.05 18.49
CA THR A 164 15.10 0.65 18.15
C THR A 164 14.90 0.39 16.66
N VAL A 165 13.82 0.93 16.10
CA VAL A 165 13.54 0.84 14.66
C VAL A 165 14.59 1.59 13.84
N ALA A 166 15.04 2.75 14.33
CA ALA A 166 16.08 3.54 13.68
C ALA A 166 17.45 2.84 13.71
N ALA A 167 17.75 2.07 14.78
CA ALA A 167 19.00 1.35 14.92
C ALA A 167 19.14 0.18 13.94
N ASP A 168 18.06 -0.59 13.71
CA ASP A 168 18.04 -1.69 12.73
C ASP A 168 16.70 -1.79 12.00
N PRO A 169 16.46 -0.88 11.04
CA PRO A 169 15.21 -0.89 10.28
C PRO A 169 15.01 -2.13 9.40
N VAL A 170 16.09 -2.78 8.98
CA VAL A 170 16.02 -4.00 8.17
C VAL A 170 15.56 -5.18 9.02
N ALA A 171 16.10 -5.32 10.25
CA ALA A 171 15.67 -6.37 11.17
C ALA A 171 14.21 -6.19 11.57
N TRP A 172 13.79 -4.95 11.79
CA TRP A 172 12.40 -4.64 12.13
C TRP A 172 11.43 -4.96 10.98
N TRP A 173 11.89 -4.87 9.73
CA TRP A 173 11.06 -5.02 8.55
C TRP A 173 11.15 -6.41 7.89
N ARG A 174 11.40 -7.46 8.65
CA ARG A 174 11.47 -8.83 8.13
C ARG A 174 10.09 -9.44 8.00
N PHE A 175 9.85 -10.06 6.84
CA PHE A 175 8.75 -11.01 6.72
C PHE A 175 9.11 -12.30 7.46
N PRO A 176 8.15 -12.94 8.16
CA PRO A 176 8.34 -14.29 8.69
C PRO A 176 8.84 -15.25 7.60
N ALA A 177 9.68 -16.20 7.94
CA ALA A 177 10.28 -17.12 6.98
C ALA A 177 9.24 -18.01 6.27
N ASP A 178 8.09 -18.23 6.91
CA ASP A 178 6.95 -18.98 6.42
C ASP A 178 5.89 -18.09 5.72
N SER A 179 6.10 -16.79 5.65
CA SER A 179 5.17 -15.89 4.97
C SER A 179 5.03 -16.25 3.50
N SER A 180 3.81 -16.31 3.04
CA SER A 180 3.49 -16.60 1.64
C SER A 180 3.90 -15.49 0.68
N VAL A 181 4.29 -14.30 1.16
CA VAL A 181 4.88 -13.25 0.31
C VAL A 181 6.10 -13.75 -0.44
N HIS A 182 6.87 -14.70 0.14
CA HIS A 182 8.02 -15.32 -0.52
C HIS A 182 7.65 -16.10 -1.79
N SER A 183 6.36 -16.36 -2.04
CA SER A 183 5.89 -16.93 -3.31
C SER A 183 5.63 -15.88 -4.39
N ILE A 184 5.61 -14.61 -4.03
CA ILE A 184 5.39 -13.50 -4.96
C ILE A 184 6.68 -13.24 -5.75
N PRO A 185 6.63 -13.08 -7.09
CA PRO A 185 7.80 -12.72 -7.88
C PRO A 185 8.50 -11.46 -7.33
N GLY A 186 9.83 -11.53 -7.18
CA GLY A 186 10.63 -10.48 -6.52
C GLY A 186 10.87 -10.69 -5.02
N PHE A 187 10.04 -11.51 -4.35
CA PHE A 187 10.27 -11.95 -2.98
C PHE A 187 10.85 -13.38 -2.91
N VAL A 188 10.88 -14.08 -4.04
CA VAL A 188 11.52 -15.41 -4.16
C VAL A 188 13.04 -15.30 -4.21
N ASP A 189 13.56 -14.21 -4.81
CA ASP A 189 14.98 -13.96 -4.90
C ASP A 189 15.45 -13.18 -3.67
N SER A 190 16.14 -13.88 -2.76
CA SER A 190 16.64 -13.31 -1.50
C SER A 190 17.64 -12.16 -1.73
N VAL A 191 18.35 -12.15 -2.85
CA VAL A 191 19.30 -11.07 -3.18
C VAL A 191 18.54 -9.80 -3.57
N ILE A 192 17.49 -9.93 -4.37
CA ILE A 192 16.63 -8.79 -4.76
C ILE A 192 15.89 -8.26 -3.53
N GLU A 193 15.37 -9.14 -2.68
CA GLU A 193 14.71 -8.76 -1.44
C GLU A 193 15.68 -7.98 -0.53
N GLU A 194 16.88 -8.50 -0.31
CA GLU A 194 17.89 -7.85 0.52
C GLU A 194 18.32 -6.49 -0.07
N ALA A 195 18.54 -6.42 -1.38
CA ALA A 195 18.86 -5.16 -2.05
C ALA A 195 17.73 -4.14 -1.93
N THR A 196 16.49 -4.57 -2.03
CA THR A 196 15.30 -3.71 -1.89
C THR A 196 15.17 -3.21 -0.46
N ARG A 197 15.35 -4.08 0.53
CA ARG A 197 15.37 -3.69 1.94
C ARG A 197 16.52 -2.75 2.26
N GLY A 198 17.71 -3.00 1.69
CA GLY A 198 18.86 -2.12 1.82
C GLY A 198 18.62 -0.73 1.26
N LEU A 199 17.95 -0.63 0.10
CA LEU A 199 17.55 0.67 -0.48
C LEU A 199 16.51 1.38 0.40
N PHE A 200 15.60 0.64 0.94
CA PHE A 200 14.60 1.12 1.88
C PHE A 200 15.24 1.60 3.18
N ALA A 201 16.15 0.83 3.76
CA ALA A 201 16.89 1.18 4.97
C ALA A 201 17.82 2.38 4.76
N LYS A 202 18.45 2.51 3.58
CA LYS A 202 19.33 3.63 3.24
C LYS A 202 18.60 4.98 3.19
N GLY A 203 17.30 5.01 2.97
CA GLY A 203 16.52 6.22 3.16
C GLY A 203 16.53 6.75 4.60
N ARG A 204 17.10 6.00 5.53
CA ARG A 204 17.23 6.33 6.95
C ARG A 204 18.65 6.65 7.40
N ASP A 205 19.61 6.80 6.49
CA ASP A 205 20.92 7.39 6.79
C ASP A 205 20.81 8.87 7.19
N VAL A 206 19.60 9.30 7.52
CA VAL A 206 19.25 10.61 8.07
C VAL A 206 18.98 10.47 9.57
N PRO A 207 19.11 11.56 10.35
CA PRO A 207 18.77 11.52 11.77
C PRO A 207 17.36 10.93 12.01
N PRO A 208 17.13 10.22 13.13
CA PRO A 208 15.87 9.53 13.39
C PRO A 208 14.70 10.47 13.72
N ASP A 209 14.90 11.78 13.65
CA ASP A 209 13.92 12.80 14.04
C ASP A 209 12.57 12.65 13.33
N GLY A 210 12.59 12.40 12.01
CA GLY A 210 11.35 12.21 11.23
C GLY A 210 10.59 10.95 11.65
N LEU A 211 11.30 9.85 11.91
CA LEU A 211 10.70 8.63 12.42
C LEU A 211 10.15 8.82 13.83
N SER A 212 10.93 9.42 14.71
CA SER A 212 10.54 9.70 16.10
C SER A 212 9.34 10.65 16.15
N GLN A 213 9.27 11.64 15.25
CA GLN A 213 8.10 12.50 15.11
C GLN A 213 6.87 11.70 14.66
N ALA A 214 7.01 10.84 13.65
CA ALA A 214 5.89 10.03 13.18
C ALA A 214 5.29 9.19 14.31
N PHE A 215 6.13 8.56 15.14
CA PHE A 215 5.65 7.78 16.30
C PHE A 215 4.95 8.66 17.33
N ARG A 216 5.47 9.87 17.62
CA ARG A 216 4.77 10.83 18.50
C ARG A 216 3.42 11.24 17.93
N LEU A 217 3.33 11.51 16.63
CA LEU A 217 2.06 11.87 15.98
C LEU A 217 1.04 10.71 16.07
N TYR A 218 1.49 9.46 15.95
CA TYR A 218 0.60 8.31 16.12
C TYR A 218 0.04 8.19 17.54
N GLU A 219 0.80 8.64 18.56
CA GLU A 219 0.38 8.61 19.96
C GLU A 219 -0.52 9.79 20.34
N SER A 220 -0.21 10.98 19.80
CA SER A 220 -0.82 12.22 20.28
C SER A 220 -2.00 12.69 19.44
N GLU A 221 -2.06 12.29 18.17
CA GLU A 221 -3.09 12.78 17.25
C GLU A 221 -4.26 11.80 17.18
N PRO A 222 -5.48 12.22 17.54
CA PRO A 222 -6.66 11.39 17.38
C PRO A 222 -6.98 11.20 15.89
N LEU A 223 -7.73 10.14 15.58
CA LEU A 223 -8.29 9.95 14.26
C LEU A 223 -9.14 11.17 13.87
N ARG A 224 -8.90 11.70 12.68
CA ARG A 224 -9.63 12.85 12.16
C ARG A 224 -11.11 12.54 11.97
N ASP A 225 -11.96 13.56 12.05
CA ASP A 225 -13.37 13.46 11.68
C ASP A 225 -13.48 13.22 10.15
N LEU A 226 -14.02 12.07 9.78
CA LEU A 226 -14.20 11.63 8.40
C LEU A 226 -15.68 11.55 7.99
N THR A 227 -16.60 12.09 8.78
CA THR A 227 -18.04 12.04 8.53
C THR A 227 -18.46 12.73 7.23
N SER A 228 -17.65 13.65 6.72
CA SER A 228 -17.88 14.34 5.44
C SER A 228 -17.44 13.53 4.20
N VAL A 229 -16.76 12.41 4.40
CA VAL A 229 -16.27 11.55 3.31
C VAL A 229 -17.44 10.81 2.68
N GLN A 230 -17.56 10.89 1.35
CA GLN A 230 -18.59 10.18 0.57
C GLN A 230 -17.96 9.12 -0.36
N ALA A 231 -16.65 9.12 -0.48
CA ALA A 231 -15.93 8.19 -1.33
C ALA A 231 -16.00 6.77 -0.76
N PRO A 232 -16.19 5.73 -1.60
CA PRO A 232 -16.22 4.36 -1.12
C PRO A 232 -14.90 3.96 -0.47
N ALA A 233 -14.98 3.19 0.62
CA ALA A 233 -13.85 2.70 1.39
C ALA A 233 -13.69 1.18 1.25
N PHE A 234 -12.44 0.74 1.14
CA PHE A 234 -12.04 -0.65 1.04
C PHE A 234 -11.03 -0.94 2.14
N LEU A 235 -11.34 -1.92 2.99
CA LEU A 235 -10.51 -2.30 4.11
C LEU A 235 -9.98 -3.72 3.88
N TYR A 236 -8.66 -3.90 4.00
CA TYR A 236 -7.96 -5.16 3.76
C TYR A 236 -7.20 -5.55 5.01
N TRP A 237 -7.59 -6.67 5.63
CA TRP A 237 -7.00 -7.11 6.90
C TRP A 237 -6.74 -8.60 6.95
N GLY A 238 -5.63 -8.99 7.56
CA GLY A 238 -5.41 -10.37 7.98
C GLY A 238 -6.06 -10.63 9.34
N SER A 239 -6.76 -11.74 9.51
CA SER A 239 -7.41 -12.08 10.79
C SER A 239 -6.40 -12.39 11.91
N ALA A 240 -5.15 -12.72 11.55
CA ALA A 240 -4.03 -12.98 12.46
C ALA A 240 -3.01 -11.85 12.50
N ASP A 241 -3.40 -10.62 12.11
CA ASP A 241 -2.50 -9.46 12.19
C ASP A 241 -2.31 -9.04 13.66
N GLU A 242 -1.12 -9.34 14.21
CA GLU A 242 -0.74 -8.99 15.57
C GLU A 242 -0.17 -7.57 15.68
N LEU A 243 0.27 -6.96 14.55
CA LEU A 243 0.81 -5.60 14.53
C LEU A 243 -0.29 -4.55 14.47
N VAL A 244 -1.27 -4.78 13.60
CA VAL A 244 -2.43 -3.89 13.44
C VAL A 244 -3.70 -4.75 13.50
N PRO A 245 -4.16 -5.08 14.71
CA PRO A 245 -5.25 -6.03 14.89
C PRO A 245 -6.59 -5.52 14.34
N LEU A 246 -7.55 -6.45 14.16
CA LEU A 246 -8.87 -6.16 13.56
C LEU A 246 -9.66 -5.04 14.25
N GLU A 247 -9.38 -4.74 15.51
CA GLU A 247 -9.99 -3.62 16.22
C GLU A 247 -9.70 -2.28 15.54
N GLN A 248 -8.54 -2.16 14.89
CA GLN A 248 -8.19 -0.96 14.12
C GLN A 248 -9.06 -0.81 12.87
N MET A 249 -9.41 -1.92 12.21
CA MET A 249 -10.39 -1.91 11.11
C MET A 249 -11.75 -1.43 11.62
N GLY A 250 -12.20 -1.89 12.80
CA GLY A 250 -13.43 -1.43 13.43
C GLY A 250 -13.46 0.07 13.72
N ARG A 251 -12.32 0.68 14.08
CA ARG A 251 -12.21 2.14 14.26
C ARG A 251 -12.40 2.89 12.94
N TRP A 252 -11.84 2.41 11.84
CA TRP A 252 -12.08 2.97 10.52
C TRP A 252 -13.53 2.83 10.09
N THR A 253 -14.15 1.67 10.32
CA THR A 253 -15.56 1.43 10.04
C THR A 253 -16.45 2.42 10.78
N ALA A 254 -16.16 2.70 12.05
CA ALA A 254 -16.90 3.67 12.84
C ALA A 254 -16.69 5.11 12.32
N ALA A 255 -15.46 5.49 11.99
CA ALA A 255 -15.15 6.84 11.50
C ALA A 255 -15.75 7.11 10.10
N LEU A 256 -15.94 6.08 9.29
CA LEU A 256 -16.46 6.15 7.91
C LEU A 256 -17.91 5.66 7.82
N ALA A 257 -18.68 5.70 8.90
CA ALA A 257 -20.03 5.09 8.99
C ALA A 257 -21.04 5.60 7.95
N GLY A 258 -20.80 6.77 7.32
CA GLY A 258 -21.62 7.31 6.24
C GLY A 258 -21.23 6.87 4.83
N THR A 259 -20.22 6.02 4.69
CA THR A 259 -19.54 5.69 3.44
C THR A 259 -19.88 4.26 3.00
N ALA A 260 -20.05 4.03 1.69
CA ALA A 260 -20.10 2.67 1.16
C ALA A 260 -18.78 1.94 1.44
N MET A 261 -18.87 0.76 2.05
CA MET A 261 -17.67 0.07 2.54
C MET A 261 -17.61 -1.38 2.05
N VAL A 262 -16.41 -1.81 1.70
CA VAL A 262 -16.08 -3.19 1.36
C VAL A 262 -14.98 -3.66 2.31
N GLU A 263 -15.29 -4.64 3.13
CA GLU A 263 -14.34 -5.28 4.05
C GLU A 263 -13.83 -6.59 3.44
N ARG A 264 -12.51 -6.72 3.34
CA ARG A 264 -11.82 -7.93 2.88
C ARG A 264 -10.94 -8.45 4.01
N VAL A 265 -11.48 -9.42 4.75
CA VAL A 265 -10.75 -10.08 5.83
C VAL A 265 -10.22 -11.42 5.34
N TYR A 266 -8.90 -11.58 5.38
CA TYR A 266 -8.20 -12.78 4.95
C TYR A 266 -7.88 -13.65 6.17
N LEU A 267 -8.44 -14.87 6.19
CA LEU A 267 -8.29 -15.78 7.32
C LEU A 267 -6.85 -16.25 7.46
N ASP A 268 -6.38 -16.29 8.72
CA ASP A 268 -5.06 -16.77 9.12
C ASP A 268 -3.89 -16.01 8.46
N GLU A 269 -4.16 -14.83 7.89
CA GLU A 269 -3.13 -13.94 7.37
C GLU A 269 -2.73 -12.86 8.37
N GLY A 270 -1.45 -12.46 8.32
CA GLY A 270 -0.85 -11.46 9.20
C GLY A 270 -0.75 -10.07 8.55
N HIS A 271 0.28 -9.31 8.95
CA HIS A 271 0.55 -7.94 8.50
C HIS A 271 1.18 -7.84 7.10
N ASP A 272 0.91 -8.80 6.23
CA ASP A 272 1.48 -8.89 4.88
C ASP A 272 0.41 -8.92 3.76
N VAL A 273 -0.87 -8.76 4.12
CA VAL A 273 -2.00 -8.81 3.17
C VAL A 273 -1.85 -7.81 2.02
N GLN A 274 -1.25 -6.64 2.25
CA GLN A 274 -1.03 -5.62 1.22
C GLN A 274 -0.09 -6.09 0.11
N TYR A 275 0.77 -7.06 0.37
CA TYR A 275 1.64 -7.66 -0.64
C TYR A 275 0.95 -8.85 -1.31
N ARG A 276 0.31 -9.68 -0.52
CA ARG A 276 -0.33 -10.92 -0.98
C ARG A 276 -1.55 -10.65 -1.87
N HIS A 277 -2.27 -9.58 -1.59
CA HIS A 277 -3.50 -9.20 -2.29
C HIS A 277 -3.38 -7.85 -3.01
N TRP A 278 -2.13 -7.49 -3.37
CA TRP A 278 -1.86 -6.24 -4.09
C TRP A 278 -2.61 -6.13 -5.41
N ASP A 279 -2.77 -7.25 -6.11
CA ASP A 279 -3.55 -7.34 -7.34
C ASP A 279 -5.04 -6.98 -7.12
N GLN A 280 -5.66 -7.49 -6.06
CA GLN A 280 -7.04 -7.16 -5.72
C GLN A 280 -7.16 -5.70 -5.29
N ILE A 281 -6.20 -5.17 -4.54
CA ILE A 281 -6.19 -3.74 -4.19
C ILE A 281 -6.15 -2.88 -5.45
N LEU A 282 -5.31 -3.22 -6.42
CA LEU A 282 -5.25 -2.51 -7.70
C LEU A 282 -6.57 -2.61 -8.49
N ALA A 283 -7.22 -3.78 -8.50
CA ALA A 283 -8.52 -3.96 -9.13
C ALA A 283 -9.60 -3.10 -8.45
N ASP A 284 -9.62 -3.05 -7.11
CA ASP A 284 -10.56 -2.22 -6.36
C ASP A 284 -10.30 -0.72 -6.60
N VAL A 285 -9.05 -0.28 -6.69
CA VAL A 285 -8.69 1.09 -7.08
C VAL A 285 -9.27 1.43 -8.46
N LYS A 286 -9.18 0.51 -9.41
CA LYS A 286 -9.66 0.74 -10.77
C LYS A 286 -11.18 0.68 -10.88
N PHE A 287 -11.79 -0.36 -10.33
CA PHE A 287 -13.18 -0.75 -10.60
C PHE A 287 -14.13 -0.52 -9.41
N LEU A 288 -13.63 0.03 -8.30
CA LEU A 288 -14.44 0.33 -7.10
C LEU A 288 -15.24 -0.88 -6.59
N GLY A 289 -14.56 -2.04 -6.48
CA GLY A 289 -15.15 -3.29 -6.00
C GLY A 289 -15.91 -4.08 -7.05
N GLY A 290 -16.11 -3.55 -8.27
CA GLY A 290 -16.86 -4.21 -9.33
C GLY A 290 -16.12 -5.35 -10.02
N ARG A 291 -14.90 -5.70 -9.59
CA ARG A 291 -14.12 -6.80 -10.17
C ARG A 291 -13.31 -7.51 -9.11
N ILE A 292 -13.20 -8.82 -9.30
CA ILE A 292 -12.33 -9.71 -8.50
C ILE A 292 -11.27 -10.27 -9.42
N VAL A 293 -10.02 -10.25 -8.95
CA VAL A 293 -8.90 -10.87 -9.65
C VAL A 293 -8.96 -12.37 -9.37
N ALA A 294 -9.05 -13.16 -10.41
CA ALA A 294 -9.16 -14.61 -10.30
C ALA A 294 -8.34 -15.31 -11.38
N SER A 295 -8.00 -16.57 -11.18
CA SER A 295 -7.26 -17.35 -12.15
C SER A 295 -7.74 -18.79 -12.23
N ARG A 296 -7.69 -19.37 -13.45
CA ARG A 296 -8.00 -20.76 -13.70
C ARG A 296 -7.20 -21.25 -14.91
N GLY A 297 -6.62 -22.45 -14.79
CA GLY A 297 -5.83 -23.02 -15.87
C GLY A 297 -4.63 -22.16 -16.30
N GLY A 298 -3.98 -21.49 -15.33
CA GLY A 298 -2.83 -20.62 -15.58
C GLY A 298 -3.16 -19.26 -16.21
N ARG A 299 -4.44 -18.90 -16.30
CA ARG A 299 -4.89 -17.62 -16.88
C ARG A 299 -5.54 -16.75 -15.82
N THR A 300 -5.08 -15.50 -15.71
CA THR A 300 -5.69 -14.47 -14.86
C THR A 300 -6.83 -13.78 -15.62
N GLN A 301 -7.93 -13.51 -14.92
CA GLN A 301 -9.08 -12.79 -15.45
C GLN A 301 -9.74 -11.95 -14.36
N LEU A 302 -10.52 -10.97 -14.75
CA LEU A 302 -11.34 -10.18 -13.85
C LEU A 302 -12.79 -10.67 -13.96
N ILE A 303 -13.31 -11.21 -12.88
CA ILE A 303 -14.70 -11.65 -12.77
C ILE A 303 -15.54 -10.62 -12.01
N VAL A 304 -16.85 -10.67 -12.12
CA VAL A 304 -17.75 -9.89 -11.25
C VAL A 304 -17.94 -10.62 -9.91
N PRO A 305 -18.20 -9.89 -8.80
CA PRO A 305 -18.35 -10.52 -7.48
C PRO A 305 -19.39 -11.64 -7.43
N GLU A 306 -20.47 -11.53 -8.21
CA GLU A 306 -21.55 -12.52 -8.27
C GLU A 306 -21.11 -13.86 -8.85
N GLU A 307 -20.02 -13.88 -9.63
CA GLU A 307 -19.46 -15.09 -10.25
C GLU A 307 -18.44 -15.79 -9.34
N GLU A 308 -18.01 -15.19 -8.24
CA GLU A 308 -16.92 -15.71 -7.39
C GLU A 308 -17.17 -17.15 -6.94
N ALA A 309 -18.32 -17.41 -6.35
CA ALA A 309 -18.65 -18.73 -5.80
C ALA A 309 -18.68 -19.82 -6.89
N GLU A 310 -19.27 -19.52 -8.05
CA GLU A 310 -19.30 -20.45 -9.18
C GLU A 310 -17.90 -20.68 -9.75
N PHE A 311 -17.11 -19.60 -9.84
CA PHE A 311 -15.75 -19.68 -10.35
C PHE A 311 -14.85 -20.55 -9.48
N LEU A 312 -14.94 -20.40 -8.15
CA LEU A 312 -14.20 -21.23 -7.18
C LEU A 312 -14.67 -22.69 -7.21
N ALA A 313 -15.99 -22.94 -7.30
CA ALA A 313 -16.54 -24.28 -7.42
C ALA A 313 -16.10 -24.99 -8.70
N ALA A 314 -15.79 -24.23 -9.76
CA ALA A 314 -15.25 -24.74 -11.01
C ALA A 314 -13.71 -24.94 -11.02
N GLY A 315 -13.07 -24.91 -9.84
CA GLY A 315 -11.62 -25.08 -9.68
C GLY A 315 -10.81 -23.83 -9.99
N GLY A 316 -11.43 -22.66 -9.97
CA GLY A 316 -10.73 -21.38 -10.00
C GLY A 316 -10.15 -21.02 -8.63
N ILE A 317 -9.27 -20.04 -8.61
CA ILE A 317 -8.63 -19.50 -7.42
C ILE A 317 -8.63 -17.96 -7.50
N LEU A 318 -8.58 -17.28 -6.36
CA LEU A 318 -8.46 -15.82 -6.33
C LEU A 318 -7.00 -15.41 -6.53
N GLY A 319 -6.80 -14.26 -7.16
CA GLY A 319 -5.50 -13.68 -7.43
C GLY A 319 -4.89 -14.07 -8.78
N ILE A 320 -3.69 -13.54 -9.04
CA ILE A 320 -2.96 -13.72 -10.29
C ILE A 320 -2.32 -15.11 -10.35
N ALA A 321 -2.55 -15.85 -11.43
CA ALA A 321 -2.01 -17.19 -11.63
C ALA A 321 -0.48 -17.29 -11.46
N ALA A 322 0.25 -16.29 -11.94
CA ALA A 322 1.71 -16.26 -11.86
C ALA A 322 2.27 -16.17 -10.43
N TRP A 323 1.45 -15.79 -9.44
CA TRP A 323 1.86 -15.65 -8.04
C TRP A 323 1.51 -16.88 -7.20
N GLN A 324 0.87 -17.84 -7.80
CA GLN A 324 0.41 -19.03 -7.09
C GLN A 324 1.46 -20.13 -7.20
N ARG A 325 1.87 -20.67 -6.07
CA ARG A 325 2.72 -21.86 -6.08
C ARG A 325 1.94 -23.04 -6.65
N PRO A 326 2.59 -23.91 -7.42
CA PRO A 326 2.08 -25.25 -7.60
C PRO A 326 1.83 -25.85 -6.20
N THR A 327 0.62 -26.36 -5.97
CA THR A 327 0.14 -26.86 -4.67
C THR A 327 1.00 -27.99 -4.07
N ASP A 328 1.97 -28.53 -4.79
CA ASP A 328 2.79 -29.69 -4.42
C ASP A 328 4.26 -29.34 -4.07
N ALA A 329 4.66 -28.08 -4.13
CA ALA A 329 6.03 -27.71 -3.75
C ALA A 329 6.04 -27.22 -2.28
N PRO A 330 6.76 -27.91 -1.37
CA PRO A 330 6.98 -27.38 -0.03
C PRO A 330 7.69 -26.03 -0.14
N PRO A 331 7.42 -25.08 0.78
CA PRO A 331 8.12 -23.81 0.81
C PRO A 331 9.62 -24.09 0.89
N GLU A 332 10.40 -23.55 -0.05
CA GLU A 332 11.84 -23.60 0.11
C GLU A 332 12.21 -22.80 1.38
N PRO A 333 12.98 -23.39 2.28
CA PRO A 333 13.42 -22.68 3.44
C PRO A 333 14.26 -21.48 3.01
N PHE A 334 13.99 -20.31 3.62
CA PHE A 334 14.80 -19.12 3.45
C PHE A 334 16.27 -19.48 3.71
N ARG A 335 17.08 -19.51 2.70
CA ARG A 335 18.53 -19.62 2.81
C ARG A 335 19.05 -18.18 2.95
N GLY A 336 19.18 -17.75 4.18
CA GLY A 336 19.93 -16.53 4.48
C GLY A 336 21.31 -16.54 3.79
N PRO A 337 21.88 -15.37 3.45
CA PRO A 337 23.17 -15.30 2.79
C PRO A 337 24.20 -16.04 3.65
N THR A 338 24.83 -17.06 3.07
CA THR A 338 26.06 -17.65 3.62
C THR A 338 27.12 -16.57 3.49
N LEU A 339 27.38 -15.88 4.60
CA LEU A 339 28.57 -15.03 4.72
C LEU A 339 29.79 -15.93 4.47
N ARG A 340 30.49 -15.69 3.37
CA ARG A 340 31.88 -16.12 3.17
C ARG A 340 32.81 -14.98 3.45
#